data_634c82cb41bacdc581385e012f77d80a
#
_entry.id   634c82cb41bacdc581385e012f77d80a
#
_cell.length_a   1.000
_cell.length_b   1.000
_cell.length_c   1.000
_cell.angle_alpha   90.00
_cell.angle_beta   90.00
_cell.angle_gamma   90.00
#
_symmetry.space_group_name_H-M   'P 1'
#
loop_
_entity.id
_entity.type
_entity.pdbx_description
1 polymer ?
#
loop_
_entity_poly.entity_id
_entity_poly.type
_entity_poly.pdbx_seq_one_letter_code
_entity_poly.pdbx_strand_id
1 'polypeptide(L)'
;MPTAVADLLSRYRPQGSIEAVDVARVRALLDTAHDLWQRTNPLHITASAMIVHRPSERVLLRWHQRQHAWLQVGGHADPGETNPIDIALREGREETGLTDLAPWPDAEIVHVAIVPVPAKRDDPAHEHADLRFVLATARPHAIRPEKPDAPLRWLSLAEARDVTTEVNVHETLTRVASLLG
;
A
#
# COMPACT_ATOMS: atom_id res chain seq x y z
N MET A 1 -12.43 21.87 -5.18
CA MET A 1 -11.33 21.37 -5.99
C MET A 1 -11.32 19.84 -5.86
N PRO A 2 -11.04 19.07 -6.92
CA PRO A 2 -10.89 17.63 -6.77
C PRO A 2 -9.78 17.33 -5.74
N THR A 3 -10.00 16.32 -4.91
CA THR A 3 -8.96 15.86 -3.97
C THR A 3 -7.87 15.11 -4.74
N ALA A 4 -6.65 14.98 -4.17
CA ALA A 4 -5.58 14.18 -4.77
C ALA A 4 -6.04 12.74 -5.06
N VAL A 5 -6.89 12.17 -4.21
CA VAL A 5 -7.49 10.84 -4.40
C VAL A 5 -8.40 10.81 -5.63
N ALA A 6 -9.29 11.80 -5.78
CA ALA A 6 -10.21 11.89 -6.93
C ALA A 6 -9.43 12.01 -8.25
N ASP A 7 -8.37 12.79 -8.24
CA ASP A 7 -7.48 13.00 -9.38
C ASP A 7 -6.79 11.70 -9.81
N LEU A 8 -6.19 10.97 -8.88
CA LEU A 8 -5.57 9.67 -9.12
C LEU A 8 -6.58 8.66 -9.66
N LEU A 9 -7.75 8.53 -9.01
CA LEU A 9 -8.78 7.59 -9.44
C LEU A 9 -9.43 7.95 -10.79
N SER A 10 -9.40 9.21 -11.21
CA SER A 10 -9.90 9.61 -12.53
C SER A 10 -9.09 8.98 -13.69
N ARG A 11 -7.80 8.82 -13.48
CA ARG A 11 -6.86 8.21 -14.42
C ARG A 11 -6.76 6.70 -14.26
N TYR A 12 -7.09 6.18 -13.08
CA TYR A 12 -6.95 4.77 -12.76
C TYR A 12 -7.96 3.88 -13.49
N ARG A 13 -7.48 2.73 -13.96
CA ARG A 13 -8.30 1.70 -14.61
C ARG A 13 -8.14 0.38 -13.87
N PRO A 14 -9.22 -0.11 -13.21
CA PRO A 14 -9.15 -1.36 -12.47
C PRO A 14 -8.90 -2.55 -13.40
N GLN A 15 -8.20 -3.56 -12.88
CA GLN A 15 -7.94 -4.81 -13.58
C GLN A 15 -8.77 -5.94 -12.93
N GLY A 16 -9.73 -6.45 -13.69
CA GLY A 16 -10.64 -7.51 -13.21
C GLY A 16 -11.83 -7.00 -12.41
N SER A 17 -12.76 -7.92 -12.16
CA SER A 17 -14.07 -7.58 -11.58
C SER A 17 -14.01 -7.23 -10.09
N ILE A 18 -13.14 -7.87 -9.33
CA ILE A 18 -13.00 -7.63 -7.88
C ILE A 18 -12.53 -6.20 -7.65
N GLU A 19 -11.43 -5.82 -8.27
CA GLU A 19 -10.92 -4.46 -8.14
C GLU A 19 -11.86 -3.39 -8.71
N ALA A 20 -12.61 -3.72 -9.76
CA ALA A 20 -13.63 -2.79 -10.29
C ALA A 20 -14.70 -2.46 -9.23
N VAL A 21 -15.08 -3.44 -8.42
CA VAL A 21 -16.00 -3.24 -7.28
C VAL A 21 -15.31 -2.39 -6.20
N ASP A 22 -14.07 -2.69 -5.85
CA ASP A 22 -13.32 -1.92 -4.86
C ASP A 22 -13.18 -0.46 -5.27
N VAL A 23 -12.77 -0.19 -6.52
CA VAL A 23 -12.67 1.17 -7.07
C VAL A 23 -14.02 1.89 -7.05
N ALA A 24 -15.12 1.20 -7.39
CA ALA A 24 -16.46 1.79 -7.33
C ALA A 24 -16.84 2.19 -5.90
N ARG A 25 -16.50 1.36 -4.90
CA ARG A 25 -16.73 1.67 -3.47
C ARG A 25 -15.87 2.87 -3.01
N VAL A 26 -14.61 2.95 -3.43
CA VAL A 26 -13.74 4.10 -3.11
C VAL A 26 -14.28 5.38 -3.75
N ARG A 27 -14.78 5.32 -4.99
CA ARG A 27 -15.42 6.47 -5.64
C ARG A 27 -16.68 6.91 -4.90
N ALA A 28 -17.53 5.98 -4.47
CA ALA A 28 -18.71 6.30 -3.66
C ALA A 28 -18.33 6.93 -2.30
N LEU A 29 -17.20 6.51 -1.71
CA LEU A 29 -16.67 7.13 -0.49
C LEU A 29 -16.28 8.59 -0.70
N LEU A 30 -15.73 8.96 -1.88
CA LEU A 30 -15.41 10.36 -2.22
C LEU A 30 -16.64 11.26 -2.23
N ASP A 31 -17.79 10.71 -2.61
CA ASP A 31 -19.05 11.47 -2.72
C ASP A 31 -19.77 11.61 -1.36
N THR A 32 -19.50 10.74 -0.41
CA THR A 32 -20.28 10.61 0.83
C THR A 32 -19.53 10.95 2.11
N ALA A 33 -18.22 10.75 2.15
CA ALA A 33 -17.44 10.96 3.36
C ALA A 33 -17.02 12.43 3.53
N HIS A 34 -17.20 12.95 4.75
CA HIS A 34 -16.70 14.28 5.11
C HIS A 34 -15.17 14.30 5.21
N ASP A 35 -14.58 13.21 5.73
CA ASP A 35 -13.14 12.99 5.83
C ASP A 35 -12.83 11.54 5.43
N LEU A 36 -12.07 11.40 4.36
CA LEU A 36 -11.70 10.11 3.76
C LEU A 36 -10.72 9.31 4.62
N TRP A 37 -9.97 10.00 5.47
CA TRP A 37 -8.83 9.48 6.22
C TRP A 37 -9.16 9.11 7.65
N GLN A 38 -10.35 9.50 8.11
CA GLN A 38 -10.75 9.33 9.50
C GLN A 38 -10.90 7.86 9.87
N ARG A 39 -10.03 7.37 10.77
CA ARG A 39 -9.95 5.97 11.20
C ARG A 39 -11.22 5.42 11.87
N THR A 40 -12.11 6.29 12.35
CA THR A 40 -13.40 5.91 12.92
C THR A 40 -14.47 5.62 11.86
N ASN A 41 -14.22 5.94 10.59
CA ASN A 41 -15.12 5.55 9.51
C ASN A 41 -15.01 4.04 9.26
N PRO A 42 -16.13 3.34 9.06
CA PRO A 42 -16.13 1.90 8.77
C PRO A 42 -15.33 1.53 7.52
N LEU A 43 -15.25 2.43 6.55
CA LEU A 43 -14.35 2.37 5.40
C LEU A 43 -13.60 3.69 5.35
N HIS A 44 -12.27 3.65 5.33
CA HIS A 44 -11.41 4.84 5.21
C HIS A 44 -10.17 4.54 4.37
N ILE A 45 -9.55 5.59 3.84
CA ILE A 45 -8.42 5.44 2.94
C ILE A 45 -7.13 5.19 3.73
N THR A 46 -6.33 4.27 3.20
CA THR A 46 -4.93 4.06 3.55
C THR A 46 -4.06 4.13 2.30
N ALA A 47 -2.77 4.29 2.48
CA ALA A 47 -1.84 4.26 1.36
C ALA A 47 -0.66 3.35 1.68
N SER A 48 -0.29 2.53 0.71
CA SER A 48 0.82 1.60 0.84
C SER A 48 1.68 1.55 -0.43
N ALA A 49 2.86 0.96 -0.32
CA ALA A 49 3.74 0.80 -1.45
C ALA A 49 4.50 -0.52 -1.43
N MET A 50 4.63 -1.14 -2.60
CA MET A 50 5.63 -2.15 -2.85
C MET A 50 6.96 -1.44 -3.15
N ILE A 51 7.97 -1.64 -2.31
CA ILE A 51 9.30 -1.07 -2.56
C ILE A 51 10.09 -2.06 -3.40
N VAL A 52 10.72 -1.56 -4.48
CA VAL A 52 11.50 -2.35 -5.41
C VAL A 52 12.97 -1.89 -5.47
N HIS A 53 13.87 -2.85 -5.67
CA HIS A 53 15.23 -2.59 -6.10
C HIS A 53 15.38 -3.10 -7.54
N ARG A 54 15.24 -2.20 -8.49
CA ARG A 54 15.19 -2.51 -9.92
C ARG A 54 16.38 -3.34 -10.43
N PRO A 55 17.65 -2.99 -10.10
CA PRO A 55 18.79 -3.72 -10.65
C PRO A 55 18.83 -5.20 -10.24
N SER A 56 18.21 -5.60 -9.15
CA SER A 56 18.13 -7.00 -8.70
C SER A 56 16.74 -7.62 -8.85
N GLU A 57 15.78 -6.88 -9.39
CA GLU A 57 14.37 -7.29 -9.56
C GLU A 57 13.76 -7.85 -8.26
N ARG A 58 14.12 -7.26 -7.11
CA ARG A 58 13.63 -7.68 -5.81
C ARG A 58 12.60 -6.70 -5.26
N VAL A 59 11.67 -7.24 -4.50
CA VAL A 59 10.65 -6.51 -3.74
C VAL A 59 10.94 -6.60 -2.26
N LEU A 60 10.57 -5.57 -1.50
CA LEU A 60 10.70 -5.54 -0.05
C LEU A 60 9.36 -5.87 0.58
N LEU A 61 9.33 -6.89 1.43
CA LEU A 61 8.20 -7.17 2.30
C LEU A 61 8.60 -6.97 3.77
N ARG A 62 7.61 -6.57 4.57
CA ARG A 62 7.70 -6.39 6.01
C ARG A 62 6.79 -7.40 6.70
N TRP A 63 7.26 -8.00 7.79
CA TRP A 63 6.41 -8.81 8.64
C TRP A 63 5.42 -7.92 9.41
N HIS A 64 4.14 -8.15 9.21
CA HIS A 64 3.08 -7.43 9.89
C HIS A 64 2.56 -8.24 11.08
N GLN A 65 3.00 -7.88 12.28
CA GLN A 65 2.75 -8.63 13.52
C GLN A 65 1.26 -8.84 13.82
N ARG A 66 0.41 -7.83 13.54
CA ARG A 66 -1.03 -7.92 13.80
C ARG A 66 -1.74 -8.91 12.85
N GLN A 67 -1.31 -8.98 11.61
CA GLN A 67 -1.91 -9.83 10.57
C GLN A 67 -1.19 -11.18 10.42
N HIS A 68 -0.05 -11.36 11.10
CA HIS A 68 0.81 -12.54 10.97
C HIS A 68 1.14 -12.87 9.50
N ALA A 69 1.44 -11.83 8.70
CA ALA A 69 1.68 -11.95 7.27
C ALA A 69 2.84 -11.06 6.81
N TRP A 70 3.49 -11.47 5.71
CA TRP A 70 4.43 -10.64 4.98
C TRP A 70 3.66 -9.75 4.01
N LEU A 71 3.76 -8.43 4.19
CA LEU A 71 3.02 -7.42 3.45
C LEU A 71 3.95 -6.33 2.90
N GLN A 72 3.44 -5.54 1.97
CA GLN A 72 4.06 -4.26 1.60
C GLN A 72 4.01 -3.30 2.79
N VAL A 73 4.80 -2.22 2.71
CA VAL A 73 4.79 -1.12 3.68
C VAL A 73 3.59 -0.21 3.48
N GLY A 74 3.13 0.46 4.51
CA GLY A 74 2.03 1.42 4.39
C GLY A 74 1.21 1.58 5.66
N GLY A 75 0.34 2.58 5.64
CA GLY A 75 -0.50 2.88 6.80
C GLY A 75 -1.52 3.99 6.55
N HIS A 76 -1.90 4.63 7.64
CA HIS A 76 -2.90 5.69 7.65
C HIS A 76 -2.28 7.06 7.44
N ALA A 77 -3.10 8.01 7.01
CA ALA A 77 -2.71 9.42 7.02
C ALA A 77 -2.49 9.92 8.45
N ASP A 78 -1.48 10.74 8.61
CA ASP A 78 -1.32 11.58 9.78
C ASP A 78 -2.21 12.84 9.69
N PRO A 79 -2.50 13.52 10.81
CA PRO A 79 -3.33 14.73 10.77
C PRO A 79 -2.82 15.78 9.77
N GLY A 80 -3.67 16.11 8.80
CA GLY A 80 -3.35 17.09 7.75
C GLY A 80 -2.78 16.50 6.46
N GLU A 81 -2.43 15.23 6.42
CA GLU A 81 -2.05 14.56 5.18
C GLU A 81 -3.31 14.25 4.33
N THR A 82 -3.22 14.51 3.03
CA THR A 82 -4.32 14.30 2.09
C THR A 82 -3.89 13.73 0.74
N ASN A 83 -2.58 13.56 0.54
CA ASN A 83 -2.03 13.02 -0.69
C ASN A 83 -1.53 11.58 -0.48
N PRO A 84 -2.14 10.56 -1.12
CA PRO A 84 -1.81 9.16 -0.88
C PRO A 84 -0.35 8.79 -1.12
N ILE A 85 0.27 9.34 -2.16
CA ILE A 85 1.68 9.02 -2.47
C ILE A 85 2.64 9.57 -1.40
N ASP A 86 2.34 10.73 -0.81
CA ASP A 86 3.16 11.29 0.26
C ASP A 86 3.07 10.45 1.53
N ILE A 87 1.86 9.94 1.84
CA ILE A 87 1.63 8.99 2.93
C ILE A 87 2.42 7.70 2.69
N ALA A 88 2.33 7.10 1.50
CA ALA A 88 3.08 5.90 1.17
C ALA A 88 4.61 6.10 1.25
N LEU A 89 5.10 7.27 0.86
CA LEU A 89 6.52 7.65 0.98
C LEU A 89 6.94 7.81 2.45
N ARG A 90 6.13 8.46 3.29
CA ARG A 90 6.40 8.62 4.73
C ARG A 90 6.44 7.26 5.41
N GLU A 91 5.39 6.46 5.27
CA GLU A 91 5.30 5.11 5.83
C GLU A 91 6.46 4.22 5.35
N GLY A 92 6.79 4.28 4.05
CA GLY A 92 7.94 3.57 3.52
C GLY A 92 9.25 3.94 4.20
N ARG A 93 9.50 5.24 4.45
CA ARG A 93 10.70 5.71 5.16
C ARG A 93 10.72 5.31 6.63
N GLU A 94 9.60 5.45 7.32
CA GLU A 94 9.45 5.10 8.74
C GLU A 94 9.66 3.62 8.97
N GLU A 95 8.97 2.78 8.21
CA GLU A 95 8.99 1.33 8.39
C GLU A 95 10.29 0.66 7.93
N THR A 96 11.04 1.30 7.02
CA THR A 96 12.23 0.69 6.40
C THR A 96 13.54 1.42 6.64
N GLY A 97 13.51 2.67 7.11
CA GLY A 97 14.69 3.52 7.23
C GLY A 97 15.31 3.98 5.91
N LEU A 98 14.71 3.62 4.76
CA LEU A 98 15.19 4.06 3.45
C LEU A 98 14.87 5.53 3.23
N THR A 99 15.88 6.35 2.94
CA THR A 99 15.72 7.80 2.77
C THR A 99 15.67 8.26 1.31
N ASP A 100 16.02 7.36 0.37
CA ASP A 100 16.09 7.64 -1.07
C ASP A 100 14.88 7.11 -1.85
N LEU A 101 13.78 6.79 -1.15
CA LEU A 101 12.57 6.31 -1.79
C LEU A 101 11.99 7.35 -2.74
N ALA A 102 11.69 6.92 -3.95
CA ALA A 102 11.00 7.71 -4.97
C ALA A 102 9.91 6.88 -5.67
N PRO A 103 8.80 7.49 -6.11
CA PRO A 103 7.80 6.81 -6.93
C PRO A 103 8.42 6.22 -8.20
N TRP A 104 7.96 5.02 -8.60
CA TRP A 104 8.45 4.36 -9.80
C TRP A 104 7.37 3.45 -10.43
N PRO A 105 7.23 3.47 -11.78
CA PRO A 105 7.87 4.36 -12.75
C PRO A 105 7.39 5.80 -12.65
N ASP A 106 6.27 6.01 -11.96
CA ASP A 106 5.61 7.28 -11.73
C ASP A 106 4.89 7.27 -10.36
N ALA A 107 4.09 8.30 -10.06
CA ALA A 107 3.31 8.44 -8.83
C ALA A 107 1.85 7.99 -8.98
N GLU A 108 1.55 7.12 -9.96
CA GLU A 108 0.20 6.61 -10.19
C GLU A 108 -0.10 5.39 -9.32
N ILE A 109 -1.39 5.16 -9.07
CA ILE A 109 -1.87 3.96 -8.36
C ILE A 109 -1.62 2.73 -9.23
N VAL A 110 -1.04 1.68 -8.65
CA VAL A 110 -0.85 0.39 -9.33
C VAL A 110 -1.92 -0.63 -8.95
N HIS A 111 -2.51 -0.49 -7.77
CA HIS A 111 -3.57 -1.39 -7.29
C HIS A 111 -4.46 -0.67 -6.27
N VAL A 112 -5.76 -0.92 -6.33
CA VAL A 112 -6.73 -0.53 -5.31
C VAL A 112 -7.31 -1.79 -4.70
N ALA A 113 -7.25 -1.92 -3.37
CA ALA A 113 -7.83 -3.06 -2.68
C ALA A 113 -8.59 -2.60 -1.43
N ILE A 114 -9.79 -3.14 -1.21
CA ILE A 114 -10.47 -3.01 0.08
C ILE A 114 -10.08 -4.19 0.95
N VAL A 115 -9.41 -3.88 2.05
CA VAL A 115 -8.85 -4.87 2.98
C VAL A 115 -9.67 -4.89 4.26
N PRO A 116 -10.34 -6.00 4.61
CA PRO A 116 -11.08 -6.11 5.85
C PRO A 116 -10.11 -6.19 7.04
N VAL A 117 -10.43 -5.45 8.10
CA VAL A 117 -9.73 -5.46 9.38
C VAL A 117 -10.67 -6.01 10.45
N PRO A 118 -10.42 -7.21 10.98
CA PRO A 118 -11.23 -7.78 12.04
C PRO A 118 -11.22 -6.95 13.32
N ALA A 119 -12.34 -6.94 14.04
CA ALA A 119 -12.44 -6.29 15.34
C ALA A 119 -11.38 -6.81 16.32
N LYS A 120 -10.78 -5.93 17.12
CA LYS A 120 -9.83 -6.29 18.16
C LYS A 120 -9.96 -5.36 19.37
N ARG A 121 -10.35 -5.92 20.54
CA ARG A 121 -10.59 -5.17 21.78
C ARG A 121 -11.57 -4.00 21.52
N ASP A 122 -11.10 -2.75 21.69
CA ASP A 122 -11.90 -1.53 21.53
C ASP A 122 -11.89 -0.98 20.09
N ASP A 123 -11.24 -1.69 19.15
CA ASP A 123 -11.16 -1.34 17.72
C ASP A 123 -12.21 -2.16 16.96
N PRO A 124 -13.34 -1.59 16.52
CA PRO A 124 -14.39 -2.32 15.82
C PRO A 124 -13.89 -2.82 14.46
N ALA A 125 -14.58 -3.81 13.89
CA ALA A 125 -14.31 -4.25 12.52
C ALA A 125 -14.53 -3.09 11.55
N HIS A 126 -13.59 -2.91 10.64
CA HIS A 126 -13.60 -1.86 9.62
C HIS A 126 -12.89 -2.33 8.35
N GLU A 127 -12.83 -1.48 7.36
CA GLU A 127 -12.17 -1.77 6.09
C GLU A 127 -11.21 -0.64 5.71
N HIS A 128 -10.07 -1.00 5.17
CA HIS A 128 -9.14 -0.07 4.55
C HIS A 128 -9.35 -0.03 3.04
N ALA A 129 -9.61 1.13 2.47
CA ALA A 129 -9.50 1.38 1.04
C ALA A 129 -8.03 1.71 0.73
N ASP A 130 -7.23 0.68 0.47
CA ASP A 130 -5.79 0.79 0.33
C ASP A 130 -5.39 1.17 -1.10
N LEU A 131 -4.83 2.37 -1.26
CA LEU A 131 -4.30 2.88 -2.51
C LEU A 131 -2.81 2.53 -2.58
N ARG A 132 -2.43 1.67 -3.54
CA ARG A 132 -1.10 1.08 -3.60
C ARG A 132 -0.25 1.67 -4.70
N PHE A 133 0.99 1.95 -4.35
CA PHE A 133 2.01 2.52 -5.22
C PHE A 133 3.22 1.59 -5.35
N VAL A 134 4.12 1.91 -6.26
CA VAL A 134 5.46 1.33 -6.29
C VAL A 134 6.48 2.42 -5.99
N LEU A 135 7.37 2.13 -5.08
CA LEU A 135 8.51 2.98 -4.76
C LEU A 135 9.81 2.26 -5.10
N ALA A 136 10.81 2.98 -5.58
CA ALA A 136 12.13 2.41 -5.83
C ALA A 136 13.18 3.00 -4.90
N THR A 137 14.19 2.18 -4.58
CA THR A 137 15.42 2.61 -3.89
C THR A 137 16.66 2.18 -4.69
N ALA A 138 17.71 2.98 -4.63
CA ALA A 138 19.05 2.60 -5.11
C ALA A 138 19.93 2.02 -3.99
N ARG A 139 19.45 2.02 -2.73
CA ARG A 139 20.21 1.63 -1.53
C ARG A 139 19.59 0.45 -0.77
N PRO A 140 19.42 -0.73 -1.39
CA PRO A 140 18.69 -1.85 -0.78
C PRO A 140 19.30 -2.33 0.54
N HIS A 141 20.63 -2.12 0.75
CA HIS A 141 21.32 -2.51 1.98
C HIS A 141 21.12 -1.53 3.14
N ALA A 142 20.50 -0.37 2.91
CA ALA A 142 20.26 0.62 3.95
C ALA A 142 18.99 0.37 4.77
N ILE A 143 18.29 -0.72 4.51
CA ILE A 143 17.06 -1.08 5.26
C ILE A 143 17.35 -1.23 6.75
N ARG A 144 16.44 -0.67 7.55
CA ARG A 144 16.41 -0.81 9.01
C ARG A 144 14.95 -0.92 9.44
N PRO A 145 14.54 -2.05 10.03
CA PRO A 145 13.16 -2.17 10.50
C PRO A 145 12.88 -1.13 11.59
N GLU A 146 11.70 -0.53 11.55
CA GLU A 146 11.21 0.39 12.59
C GLU A 146 11.18 -0.27 13.97
N LYS A 147 10.78 -1.55 14.00
CA LYS A 147 10.61 -2.34 15.22
C LYS A 147 11.32 -3.70 15.07
N PRO A 148 11.89 -4.23 16.16
CA PRO A 148 12.59 -5.53 16.13
C PRO A 148 11.69 -6.71 15.72
N ASP A 149 10.39 -6.63 16.01
CA ASP A 149 9.38 -7.65 15.71
C ASP A 149 8.70 -7.48 14.33
N ALA A 150 9.17 -6.52 13.55
CA ALA A 150 8.72 -6.26 12.18
C ALA A 150 9.87 -6.36 11.16
N PRO A 151 10.50 -7.55 11.01
CA PRO A 151 11.65 -7.72 10.12
C PRO A 151 11.28 -7.42 8.66
N LEU A 152 12.31 -7.02 7.90
CA LEU A 152 12.23 -6.69 6.49
C LEU A 152 12.97 -7.75 5.68
N ARG A 153 12.45 -8.09 4.49
CA ARG A 153 13.08 -9.05 3.58
C ARG A 153 13.03 -8.55 2.13
N TRP A 154 14.19 -8.52 1.50
CA TRP A 154 14.29 -8.43 0.05
C TRP A 154 14.11 -9.81 -0.57
N LEU A 155 13.10 -9.95 -1.41
CA LEU A 155 12.67 -11.21 -2.00
C LEU A 155 12.59 -11.07 -3.53
N SER A 156 12.87 -12.13 -4.26
CA SER A 156 12.43 -12.23 -5.65
C SER A 156 10.90 -12.26 -5.70
N LEU A 157 10.31 -11.99 -6.85
CA LEU A 157 8.84 -12.04 -7.01
C LEU A 157 8.27 -13.45 -6.68
N ALA A 158 9.01 -14.51 -7.00
CA ALA A 158 8.61 -15.88 -6.67
C ALA A 158 8.63 -16.10 -5.15
N GLU A 159 9.75 -15.79 -4.48
CA GLU A 159 9.86 -15.88 -3.02
C GLU A 159 8.80 -15.05 -2.29
N ALA A 160 8.50 -13.85 -2.80
CA ALA A 160 7.48 -12.98 -2.22
C ALA A 160 6.08 -13.61 -2.31
N ARG A 161 5.75 -14.26 -3.43
CA ARG A 161 4.50 -15.00 -3.58
C ARG A 161 4.43 -16.22 -2.65
N ASP A 162 5.54 -16.90 -2.43
CA ASP A 162 5.58 -18.09 -1.58
C ASP A 162 5.38 -17.76 -0.09
N VAL A 163 5.82 -16.59 0.37
CA VAL A 163 5.75 -16.21 1.79
C VAL A 163 4.50 -15.42 2.16
N THR A 164 3.82 -14.74 1.22
CA THR A 164 2.57 -14.04 1.51
C THR A 164 1.37 -14.94 1.26
N THR A 165 0.37 -14.86 2.15
CA THR A 165 -0.90 -15.60 2.02
C THR A 165 -2.03 -14.71 1.52
N GLU A 166 -1.79 -13.40 1.45
CA GLU A 166 -2.81 -12.39 1.12
C GLU A 166 -3.04 -12.28 -0.39
N VAL A 167 -4.23 -12.66 -0.85
CA VAL A 167 -4.60 -12.63 -2.28
C VAL A 167 -4.39 -11.24 -2.89
N ASN A 168 -4.77 -10.19 -2.17
CA ASN A 168 -4.59 -8.81 -2.63
C ASN A 168 -3.11 -8.41 -2.76
N VAL A 169 -2.19 -9.01 -1.99
CA VAL A 169 -0.74 -8.79 -2.14
C VAL A 169 -0.21 -9.55 -3.36
N HIS A 170 -0.71 -10.76 -3.64
CA HIS A 170 -0.39 -11.49 -4.89
C HIS A 170 -0.77 -10.69 -6.13
N GLU A 171 -1.93 -10.01 -6.12
CA GLU A 171 -2.35 -9.12 -7.20
C GLU A 171 -1.39 -7.94 -7.38
N THR A 172 -0.97 -7.31 -6.28
CA THR A 172 0.04 -6.25 -6.33
C THR A 172 1.36 -6.77 -6.92
N LEU A 173 1.83 -7.93 -6.47
CA LEU A 173 3.07 -8.55 -6.99
C LEU A 173 2.96 -8.87 -8.49
N THR A 174 1.79 -9.26 -8.97
CA THR A 174 1.57 -9.50 -10.41
C THR A 174 1.76 -8.23 -11.23
N ARG A 175 1.27 -7.09 -10.75
CA ARG A 175 1.43 -5.80 -11.42
C ARG A 175 2.85 -5.28 -11.36
N VAL A 176 3.50 -5.44 -10.22
CA VAL A 176 4.93 -5.11 -10.05
C VAL A 176 5.79 -5.94 -10.99
N ALA A 177 5.48 -7.23 -11.17
CA ALA A 177 6.17 -8.08 -12.13
C ALA A 177 6.07 -7.54 -13.56
N SER A 178 4.90 -7.05 -13.98
CA SER A 178 4.70 -6.44 -15.30
C SER A 178 5.44 -5.11 -15.48
N LEU A 179 5.78 -4.43 -14.39
CA LEU A 179 6.57 -3.20 -14.43
C LEU A 179 8.08 -3.49 -14.47
N LEU A 180 8.53 -4.57 -13.86
CA LEU A 180 9.95 -4.94 -13.78
C LEU A 180 10.45 -5.67 -15.05
N GLY A 181 9.60 -6.42 -15.70
CA GLY A 181 9.93 -7.27 -16.83
C GLY A 181 9.36 -6.92 -18.12
#